data_f6e7e3c1b7d820e1548faeb027d1434d
#
_entry.id   f6e7e3c1b7d820e1548faeb027d1434d
#
_cell.length_a   1.000
_cell.length_b   1.000
_cell.length_c   1.000
_cell.angle_alpha   90.00
_cell.angle_beta   90.00
_cell.angle_gamma   90.00
#
_symmetry.space_group_name_H-M   'P 1'
#
loop_
_entity.id
_entity.type
_entity.pdbx_description
1 polymer ?
#
loop_
_entity_poly.entity_id
_entity_poly.type
_entity_poly.pdbx_seq_one_letter_code
_entity_poly.pdbx_strand_id
1 'polypeptide(L)'
;MTEAARVGDTIGHSHALAGMIAGTIVGGLIAAAGAVAAGALFVAGLAASCIGVGVLLIGASLAVGYLTGEAATAARDGIADAGAGSLTPKGNIVTGSPNVFINGKPAALATNSQVACSDDGPSMQMAQGSDKVSINGQPA
;
A
#
# COMPACT_ATOMS: atom_id res chain seq x y z
N MET A 1 6.54 -14.11 13.23
CA MET A 1 5.70 -14.20 14.44
C MET A 1 5.33 -12.80 14.83
N THR A 2 4.05 -12.51 14.91
CA THR A 2 3.56 -11.24 15.47
C THR A 2 3.59 -11.33 16.99
N GLU A 3 4.25 -10.40 17.65
CA GLU A 3 4.23 -10.29 19.10
C GLU A 3 2.86 -9.81 19.58
N ALA A 4 2.47 -10.19 20.79
CA ALA A 4 1.25 -9.69 21.41
C ALA A 4 1.44 -8.23 21.83
N ALA A 5 0.46 -7.39 21.57
CA ALA A 5 0.51 -5.95 21.86
C ALA A 5 0.45 -5.67 23.37
N ARG A 6 1.21 -4.70 23.84
CA ARG A 6 1.37 -4.35 25.28
C ARG A 6 1.34 -2.85 25.46
N VAL A 7 1.08 -2.42 26.68
CA VAL A 7 1.22 -1.01 27.07
C VAL A 7 2.66 -0.52 26.80
N GLY A 8 2.78 0.62 26.16
CA GLY A 8 4.03 1.23 25.75
C GLY A 8 4.56 0.76 24.38
N ASP A 9 3.91 -0.23 23.74
CA ASP A 9 4.27 -0.60 22.38
C ASP A 9 3.84 0.51 21.40
N THR A 10 4.71 0.78 20.43
CA THR A 10 4.52 1.87 19.47
C THR A 10 3.51 1.50 18.41
N ILE A 11 2.65 2.45 18.05
CA ILE A 11 1.72 2.33 16.94
C ILE A 11 2.22 3.19 15.77
N GLY A 12 2.22 2.58 14.58
CA GLY A 12 2.60 3.24 13.34
C GLY A 12 1.40 3.49 12.45
N HIS A 13 1.36 4.66 11.81
CA HIS A 13 0.47 4.93 10.69
C HIS A 13 1.16 4.49 9.39
N SER A 14 0.46 3.69 8.58
CA SER A 14 0.94 3.31 7.26
C SER A 14 0.71 4.43 6.25
N HIS A 15 1.63 4.58 5.31
CA HIS A 15 1.46 5.47 4.17
C HIS A 15 0.76 4.79 2.98
N ALA A 16 -0.04 3.75 3.25
CA ALA A 16 -0.73 2.97 2.21
C ALA A 16 -1.55 3.84 1.26
N LEU A 17 -2.36 4.76 1.77
CA LEU A 17 -3.17 5.64 0.94
C LEU A 17 -2.31 6.57 0.07
N ALA A 18 -1.26 7.16 0.65
CA ALA A 18 -0.33 8.01 -0.09
C ALA A 18 0.42 7.21 -1.16
N GLY A 19 0.85 5.99 -0.85
CA GLY A 19 1.47 5.07 -1.80
C GLY A 19 0.53 4.70 -2.95
N MET A 20 -0.73 4.39 -2.66
CA MET A 20 -1.74 4.09 -3.68
C MET A 20 -1.99 5.28 -4.62
N ILE A 21 -2.14 6.48 -4.08
CA ILE A 21 -2.34 7.71 -4.88
C ILE A 21 -1.10 7.98 -5.74
N ALA A 22 0.09 7.98 -5.15
CA ALA A 22 1.33 8.20 -5.88
C ALA A 22 1.57 7.14 -6.95
N GLY A 23 1.34 5.86 -6.64
CA GLY A 23 1.43 4.76 -7.59
C GLY A 23 0.48 4.92 -8.77
N THR A 24 -0.77 5.33 -8.52
CA THR A 24 -1.76 5.56 -9.57
C THR A 24 -1.34 6.71 -10.49
N ILE A 25 -0.80 7.80 -9.94
CA ILE A 25 -0.32 8.93 -10.74
C ILE A 25 0.88 8.52 -11.61
N VAL A 26 1.88 7.88 -11.03
CA VAL A 26 3.08 7.46 -11.76
C VAL A 26 2.74 6.40 -12.81
N GLY A 27 1.97 5.38 -12.46
CA GLY A 27 1.52 4.37 -13.42
C GLY A 27 0.70 4.98 -14.56
N GLY A 28 -0.18 5.93 -14.25
CA GLY A 28 -0.97 6.66 -15.24
C GLY A 28 -0.10 7.47 -16.22
N LEU A 29 0.95 8.14 -15.73
CA LEU A 29 1.89 8.87 -16.58
C LEU A 29 2.68 7.95 -17.53
N ILE A 30 3.13 6.79 -17.03
CA ILE A 30 3.82 5.78 -17.84
C ILE A 30 2.88 5.25 -18.93
N ALA A 31 1.66 4.90 -18.56
CA ALA A 31 0.65 4.41 -19.52
C ALA A 31 0.31 5.46 -20.58
N ALA A 32 0.16 6.72 -20.21
CA ALA A 32 -0.12 7.81 -21.13
C ALA A 32 1.04 8.03 -22.12
N ALA A 33 2.29 8.04 -21.63
CA ALA A 33 3.47 8.16 -22.49
C ALA A 33 3.58 6.97 -23.46
N GLY A 34 3.30 5.76 -23.00
CA GLY A 34 3.26 4.55 -23.82
C GLY A 34 2.19 4.59 -24.89
N ALA A 35 1.00 5.08 -24.55
CA ALA A 35 -0.10 5.22 -25.51
C ALA A 35 0.24 6.22 -26.63
N VAL A 36 0.90 7.35 -26.31
CA VAL A 36 1.36 8.30 -27.31
C VAL A 36 2.40 7.68 -28.24
N ALA A 37 3.40 6.99 -27.67
CA ALA A 37 4.46 6.33 -28.45
C ALA A 37 3.88 5.23 -29.35
N ALA A 38 3.02 4.37 -28.83
CA ALA A 38 2.36 3.30 -29.58
C ALA A 38 1.48 3.89 -30.69
N GLY A 39 0.72 4.94 -30.40
CA GLY A 39 -0.11 5.65 -31.38
C GLY A 39 0.70 6.25 -32.54
N ALA A 40 1.83 6.88 -32.23
CA ALA A 40 2.72 7.44 -33.25
C ALA A 40 3.29 6.33 -34.17
N LEU A 41 3.72 5.20 -33.61
CA LEU A 41 4.21 4.06 -34.38
C LEU A 41 3.10 3.46 -35.25
N PHE A 42 1.88 3.35 -34.73
CA PHE A 42 0.73 2.85 -35.46
C PHE A 42 0.40 3.72 -36.69
N VAL A 43 0.32 5.04 -36.50
CA VAL A 43 0.05 6.01 -37.59
C VAL A 43 1.17 5.97 -38.62
N ALA A 44 2.44 5.94 -38.20
CA ALA A 44 3.57 5.78 -39.09
C ALA A 44 3.50 4.43 -39.87
N GLY A 45 3.07 3.36 -39.23
CA GLY A 45 2.86 2.06 -39.84
C GLY A 45 1.78 2.08 -40.93
N LEU A 46 0.67 2.76 -40.71
CA LEU A 46 -0.38 2.95 -41.72
C LEU A 46 0.14 3.77 -42.92
N ALA A 47 0.88 4.83 -42.68
CA ALA A 47 1.46 5.65 -43.74
C ALA A 47 2.51 4.90 -44.58
N ALA A 48 3.26 3.98 -43.96
CA ALA A 48 4.30 3.18 -44.60
C ALA A 48 3.82 1.82 -45.14
N SER A 49 2.52 1.53 -45.09
CA SER A 49 1.97 0.23 -45.49
C SER A 49 2.28 -0.17 -46.95
N CYS A 50 2.41 0.83 -47.84
CA CYS A 50 2.70 0.59 -49.25
C CYS A 50 4.11 0.05 -49.55
N ILE A 51 5.04 0.15 -48.59
CA ILE A 51 6.44 -0.26 -48.78
C ILE A 51 6.85 -1.45 -47.92
N GLY A 52 5.89 -2.16 -47.35
CA GLY A 52 6.11 -3.38 -46.55
C GLY A 52 6.63 -3.12 -45.10
N VAL A 53 7.15 -1.94 -44.81
CA VAL A 53 7.66 -1.57 -43.47
C VAL A 53 6.50 -1.30 -42.49
N GLY A 54 5.32 -0.99 -43.00
CA GLY A 54 4.16 -0.64 -42.19
C GLY A 54 3.72 -1.74 -41.24
N VAL A 55 3.76 -3.01 -41.66
CA VAL A 55 3.42 -4.16 -40.80
C VAL A 55 4.37 -4.29 -39.62
N LEU A 56 5.67 -4.02 -39.82
CA LEU A 56 6.66 -4.04 -38.76
C LEU A 56 6.40 -2.94 -37.72
N LEU A 57 6.06 -1.73 -38.18
CA LEU A 57 5.75 -0.60 -37.30
C LEU A 57 4.44 -0.81 -36.51
N ILE A 58 3.44 -1.42 -37.13
CA ILE A 58 2.20 -1.80 -36.42
C ILE A 58 2.49 -2.88 -35.39
N GLY A 59 3.30 -3.87 -35.69
CA GLY A 59 3.74 -4.88 -34.71
C GLY A 59 4.52 -4.24 -33.55
N ALA A 60 5.42 -3.31 -33.83
CA ALA A 60 6.16 -2.56 -32.84
C ALA A 60 5.24 -1.72 -31.94
N SER A 61 4.19 -1.11 -32.48
CA SER A 61 3.22 -0.33 -31.70
C SER A 61 2.49 -1.18 -30.65
N LEU A 62 2.11 -2.41 -31.02
CA LEU A 62 1.49 -3.36 -30.09
C LEU A 62 2.45 -3.79 -28.99
N ALA A 63 3.71 -4.06 -29.33
CA ALA A 63 4.74 -4.42 -28.36
C ALA A 63 5.02 -3.26 -27.37
N VAL A 64 5.13 -2.04 -27.85
CA VAL A 64 5.31 -0.84 -27.01
C VAL A 64 4.10 -0.67 -26.08
N GLY A 65 2.89 -0.78 -26.59
CA GLY A 65 1.67 -0.69 -25.79
C GLY A 65 1.61 -1.72 -24.67
N TYR A 66 1.95 -2.97 -24.98
CA TYR A 66 1.98 -4.06 -24.00
C TYR A 66 3.05 -3.81 -22.92
N LEU A 67 4.29 -3.56 -23.32
CA LEU A 67 5.40 -3.36 -22.38
C LEU A 67 5.22 -2.15 -21.47
N THR A 68 4.64 -1.06 -21.99
CA THR A 68 4.34 0.11 -21.16
C THR A 68 3.16 -0.12 -20.22
N GLY A 69 2.18 -0.96 -20.58
CA GLY A 69 1.12 -1.40 -19.70
C GLY A 69 1.66 -2.20 -18.50
N GLU A 70 2.52 -3.18 -18.76
CA GLU A 70 3.21 -3.95 -17.72
C GLU A 70 4.06 -3.06 -16.80
N ALA A 71 4.86 -2.15 -17.39
CA ALA A 71 5.68 -1.23 -16.63
C ALA A 71 4.85 -0.27 -15.75
N ALA A 72 3.72 0.21 -16.27
CA ALA A 72 2.81 1.08 -15.53
C ALA A 72 2.19 0.36 -14.32
N THR A 73 1.78 -0.90 -14.50
CA THR A 73 1.24 -1.73 -13.42
C THR A 73 2.31 -2.04 -12.37
N ALA A 74 3.48 -2.45 -12.78
CA ALA A 74 4.59 -2.74 -11.87
C ALA A 74 5.01 -1.51 -11.05
N ALA A 75 5.08 -0.34 -11.69
CA ALA A 75 5.40 0.92 -11.00
C ALA A 75 4.31 1.31 -10.00
N ARG A 76 3.04 1.19 -10.38
CA ARG A 76 1.90 1.47 -9.50
C ARG A 76 1.93 0.58 -8.27
N ASP A 77 2.05 -0.72 -8.48
CA ASP A 77 1.97 -1.71 -7.40
C ASP A 77 3.20 -1.62 -6.48
N GLY A 78 4.39 -1.44 -7.05
CA GLY A 78 5.63 -1.25 -6.27
C GLY A 78 5.60 -0.02 -5.37
N ILE A 79 5.05 1.11 -5.84
CA ILE A 79 4.89 2.32 -5.03
C ILE A 79 3.81 2.14 -3.96
N ALA A 80 2.70 1.47 -4.29
CA ALA A 80 1.63 1.18 -3.35
C ALA A 80 2.12 0.26 -2.22
N ASP A 81 2.85 -0.80 -2.55
CA ASP A 81 3.43 -1.74 -1.59
C ASP A 81 4.49 -1.06 -0.69
N ALA A 82 5.35 -0.22 -1.27
CA ALA A 82 6.32 0.57 -0.50
C ALA A 82 5.62 1.50 0.50
N GLY A 83 4.52 2.14 0.10
CA GLY A 83 3.69 2.97 0.99
C GLY A 83 3.02 2.14 2.10
N ALA A 84 2.50 0.97 1.77
CA ALA A 84 1.86 0.07 2.73
C ALA A 84 2.86 -0.49 3.75
N GLY A 85 4.09 -0.80 3.32
CA GLY A 85 5.17 -1.28 4.19
C GLY A 85 5.85 -0.18 5.03
N SER A 86 5.62 1.09 4.71
CA SER A 86 6.19 2.22 5.44
C SER A 86 5.32 2.60 6.63
N LEU A 87 5.86 2.44 7.84
CA LEU A 87 5.20 2.80 9.10
C LEU A 87 5.93 3.97 9.75
N THR A 88 5.22 5.06 10.01
CA THR A 88 5.73 6.14 10.84
C THR A 88 5.18 6.00 12.26
N PRO A 89 6.03 5.90 13.29
CA PRO A 89 5.59 5.88 14.68
C PRO A 89 4.82 7.16 15.00
N LYS A 90 3.58 7.03 15.48
CA LYS A 90 2.70 8.18 15.77
C LYS A 90 2.05 8.12 17.14
N GLY A 91 2.17 7.01 17.83
CA GLY A 91 1.54 6.85 19.12
C GLY A 91 2.02 5.63 19.89
N ASN A 92 1.49 5.47 21.09
CA ASN A 92 1.76 4.33 21.95
C ASN A 92 0.45 3.84 22.61
N ILE A 93 0.42 2.55 22.93
CA ILE A 93 -0.65 1.97 23.74
C ILE A 93 -0.47 2.46 25.18
N VAL A 94 -1.50 3.10 25.76
CA VAL A 94 -1.42 3.74 27.07
C VAL A 94 -2.17 2.98 28.16
N THR A 95 -3.15 2.16 27.81
CA THR A 95 -3.88 1.33 28.78
C THR A 95 -3.90 -0.14 28.36
N GLY A 96 -4.01 -1.05 29.34
CA GLY A 96 -4.02 -2.49 29.10
C GLY A 96 -4.73 -3.25 30.21
N SER A 97 -4.61 -4.55 30.20
CA SER A 97 -5.17 -5.45 31.22
C SER A 97 -4.62 -5.14 32.60
N PRO A 98 -5.47 -5.07 33.63
CA PRO A 98 -5.01 -4.84 35.00
C PRO A 98 -4.32 -6.06 35.65
N ASN A 99 -4.52 -7.25 35.11
CA ASN A 99 -4.10 -8.50 35.75
C ASN A 99 -3.35 -9.47 34.83
N VAL A 100 -3.21 -9.15 33.53
CA VAL A 100 -2.45 -9.97 32.58
C VAL A 100 -1.28 -9.16 32.05
N PHE A 101 -0.08 -9.70 32.21
CA PHE A 101 1.16 -9.05 31.83
C PHE A 101 1.94 -9.93 30.84
N ILE A 102 2.53 -9.31 29.84
CA ILE A 102 3.39 -9.96 28.86
C ILE A 102 4.77 -9.28 28.96
N ASN A 103 5.78 -10.04 29.37
CA ASN A 103 7.13 -9.53 29.62
C ASN A 103 7.15 -8.29 30.56
N GLY A 104 6.35 -8.36 31.63
CA GLY A 104 6.28 -7.29 32.63
C GLY A 104 5.47 -6.06 32.26
N LYS A 105 4.86 -6.02 31.08
CA LYS A 105 3.98 -4.92 30.64
C LYS A 105 2.53 -5.41 30.54
N PRO A 106 1.53 -4.57 30.89
CA PRO A 106 0.12 -4.94 30.75
C PRO A 106 -0.22 -5.30 29.29
N ALA A 107 -0.95 -6.41 29.11
CA ALA A 107 -1.40 -6.84 27.79
C ALA A 107 -2.44 -5.86 27.23
N ALA A 108 -2.37 -5.54 25.95
CA ALA A 108 -3.39 -4.76 25.28
C ALA A 108 -4.62 -5.61 24.94
N LEU A 109 -5.79 -4.99 24.94
CA LEU A 109 -7.09 -5.60 24.70
C LEU A 109 -7.84 -4.82 23.63
N ALA A 110 -8.47 -5.51 22.69
CA ALA A 110 -9.37 -4.84 21.76
C ALA A 110 -10.53 -4.19 22.51
N THR A 111 -10.99 -3.07 22.00
CA THR A 111 -12.13 -2.27 22.52
C THR A 111 -11.96 -1.69 23.93
N ASN A 112 -10.95 -2.10 24.68
CA ASN A 112 -10.72 -1.63 26.06
C ASN A 112 -9.40 -0.88 26.25
N SER A 113 -8.37 -1.22 25.47
CA SER A 113 -7.09 -0.49 25.51
C SER A 113 -7.15 0.80 24.71
N GLN A 114 -6.62 1.83 25.28
CA GLN A 114 -6.51 3.14 24.65
C GLN A 114 -5.11 3.36 24.05
N VAL A 115 -5.10 4.12 23.00
CA VAL A 115 -3.90 4.53 22.26
C VAL A 115 -3.83 6.04 22.28
N ALA A 116 -2.70 6.59 22.70
CA ALA A 116 -2.40 8.00 22.51
C ALA A 116 -1.72 8.17 21.16
N CYS A 117 -2.35 8.93 20.25
CA CYS A 117 -1.84 9.22 18.92
C CYS A 117 -1.61 10.73 18.77
N SER A 118 -0.50 11.12 18.12
CA SER A 118 -0.17 12.54 17.97
C SER A 118 -1.06 13.26 16.96
N ASP A 119 -1.61 12.51 16.00
CA ASP A 119 -2.31 13.09 14.85
C ASP A 119 -3.85 13.00 14.97
N ASP A 120 -4.37 12.00 15.71
CA ASP A 120 -5.81 11.68 15.74
C ASP A 120 -6.52 12.06 17.05
N GLY A 121 -5.85 12.82 17.92
CA GLY A 121 -6.41 13.30 19.18
C GLY A 121 -5.92 12.52 20.42
N PRO A 122 -6.43 12.88 21.61
CA PRO A 122 -5.78 12.51 22.88
C PRO A 122 -5.92 11.02 23.24
N SER A 123 -6.90 10.30 22.73
CA SER A 123 -7.01 8.85 22.93
C SER A 123 -7.98 8.20 21.95
N MET A 124 -7.56 7.10 21.35
CA MET A 124 -8.39 6.25 20.52
C MET A 124 -8.43 4.84 21.11
N GLN A 125 -9.52 4.10 20.90
CA GLN A 125 -9.62 2.71 21.33
C GLN A 125 -9.04 1.77 20.27
N MET A 126 -8.43 0.68 20.70
CA MET A 126 -8.06 -0.41 19.81
C MET A 126 -9.31 -1.07 19.23
N ALA A 127 -9.46 -1.03 17.91
CA ALA A 127 -10.68 -1.48 17.24
C ALA A 127 -10.76 -3.01 17.09
N GLN A 128 -9.63 -3.69 16.96
CA GLN A 128 -9.59 -5.13 16.65
C GLN A 128 -8.44 -5.83 17.39
N GLY A 129 -8.68 -7.05 17.80
CA GLY A 129 -7.71 -7.95 18.41
C GLY A 129 -7.68 -9.31 17.71
N SER A 130 -7.00 -10.27 18.29
CA SER A 130 -6.87 -11.63 17.77
C SER A 130 -8.18 -12.40 17.89
N ASP A 131 -8.61 -13.05 16.81
CA ASP A 131 -9.77 -13.99 16.84
C ASP A 131 -9.47 -15.30 17.58
N LYS A 132 -8.20 -15.56 17.88
CA LYS A 132 -7.75 -16.83 18.48
C LYS A 132 -7.29 -16.70 19.92
N VAL A 133 -7.01 -15.49 20.37
CA VAL A 133 -6.50 -15.23 21.73
C VAL A 133 -7.41 -14.24 22.42
N SER A 134 -7.92 -14.62 23.59
CA SER A 134 -8.69 -13.73 24.44
C SER A 134 -8.05 -13.59 25.82
N ILE A 135 -8.10 -12.38 26.34
CA ILE A 135 -7.64 -12.02 27.68
C ILE A 135 -8.83 -11.40 28.41
N ASN A 136 -9.18 -11.94 29.56
CA ASN A 136 -10.35 -11.50 30.35
C ASN A 136 -11.67 -11.49 29.52
N GLY A 137 -11.82 -12.43 28.58
CA GLY A 137 -12.99 -12.53 27.72
C GLY A 137 -13.04 -11.55 26.56
N GLN A 138 -11.97 -10.79 26.33
CA GLN A 138 -11.84 -9.86 25.21
C GLN A 138 -10.71 -10.29 24.25
N PRO A 139 -10.82 -10.05 22.94
CA PRO A 139 -9.74 -10.31 22.00
C PRO A 139 -8.45 -9.56 22.39
N ALA A 140 -7.32 -10.25 22.29
CA ALA A 140 -6.01 -9.69 22.65
C ALA A 140 -5.31 -9.05 21.44
#